data_204f500f358360f505cb16840edb7aa2
#
_entry.id   204f500f358360f505cb16840edb7aa2
#
_cell.length_a   1.000
_cell.length_b   1.000
_cell.length_c   1.000
_cell.angle_alpha   90.00
_cell.angle_beta   90.00
_cell.angle_gamma   90.00
#
_symmetry.space_group_name_H-M   'P 1'
#
loop_
_entity.id
_entity.type
_entity.pdbx_description
1 polymer ?
#
loop_
_entity_poly.entity_id
_entity_poly.type
_entity_poly.pdbx_seq_one_letter_code
_entity_poly.pdbx_strand_id
1 'polypeptide(L)'
;MYGGYAEGIGPRYCPSIEDKVVRFADRERHQLFLEPESLYYDDLYLQGFSTSMPVDVQEEMVHSLVGLEHAVIKKYAYAIEYDAINPLQLNPSLETKVLKNLFTAGQINGTSGYEEAAGQGIIAGINAGLMLKGKKPLILKRNESYIGVLVDDLVTKGTKEPYRLLTSRAEFRLILRHDNADLRLRKYGYEVGLIDDERYNKLLVKEKAINTLLDELKNVRVSKNTLPEALSYLKDSLSTGYSLYDLLKRPEVKIIAVSYTHLT
;
A
#
# COMPACT_ATOMS: atom_id res chain seq x y z
N MET A 1 26.79 -9.57 -5.96
CA MET A 1 26.20 -8.60 -6.90
C MET A 1 27.27 -7.91 -7.75
N TYR A 2 27.91 -6.84 -7.28
CA TYR A 2 28.86 -6.09 -8.11
C TYR A 2 30.19 -6.82 -8.41
N GLY A 3 30.54 -7.87 -7.68
CA GLY A 3 31.72 -8.70 -7.88
C GLY A 3 31.48 -10.05 -8.57
N GLY A 4 30.27 -10.35 -9.01
CA GLY A 4 29.93 -11.60 -9.70
C GLY A 4 29.82 -12.85 -8.82
N TYR A 5 29.89 -12.71 -7.50
CA TYR A 5 29.81 -13.82 -6.55
C TYR A 5 28.39 -14.17 -6.10
N ALA A 6 27.40 -13.32 -6.33
CA ALA A 6 26.00 -13.57 -6.06
C ALA A 6 25.20 -13.41 -7.34
N GLU A 7 24.51 -14.47 -7.74
CA GLU A 7 23.52 -14.44 -8.82
C GLU A 7 22.19 -14.05 -8.22
N GLY A 8 21.60 -12.95 -8.64
CA GLY A 8 20.28 -12.54 -8.17
C GLY A 8 20.13 -11.02 -8.04
N ILE A 9 18.90 -10.61 -7.83
CA ILE A 9 18.53 -9.20 -7.62
C ILE A 9 18.10 -9.04 -6.17
N GLY A 10 18.80 -8.18 -5.43
CA GLY A 10 18.47 -7.88 -4.04
C GLY A 10 17.11 -7.18 -3.89
N PRO A 11 16.60 -7.08 -2.64
CA PRO A 11 15.35 -6.40 -2.34
C PRO A 11 15.36 -4.96 -2.84
N ARG A 12 14.28 -4.52 -3.49
CA ARG A 12 14.23 -3.22 -4.17
C ARG A 12 14.40 -2.01 -3.24
N TYR A 13 13.94 -2.09 -2.00
CA TYR A 13 13.92 -0.98 -1.04
C TYR A 13 14.70 -1.25 0.25
N CYS A 14 15.58 -2.24 0.23
CA CYS A 14 16.51 -2.48 1.33
C CYS A 14 17.93 -2.61 0.75
N PRO A 15 18.52 -1.50 0.24
CA PRO A 15 19.83 -1.56 -0.38
C PRO A 15 20.89 -1.89 0.66
N SER A 16 21.80 -2.79 0.32
CA SER A 16 23.02 -3.04 1.09
C SER A 16 23.92 -1.79 1.11
N ILE A 17 24.92 -1.78 1.98
CA ILE A 17 25.88 -0.67 1.99
C ILE A 17 26.63 -0.58 0.66
N GLU A 18 26.91 -1.72 0.04
CA GLU A 18 27.56 -1.81 -1.28
C GLU A 18 26.68 -1.14 -2.35
N ASP A 19 25.36 -1.40 -2.32
CA ASP A 19 24.40 -0.74 -3.22
C ASP A 19 24.40 0.78 -3.03
N LYS A 20 24.45 1.24 -1.77
CA LYS A 20 24.47 2.67 -1.46
C LYS A 20 25.74 3.34 -1.99
N VAL A 21 26.89 2.73 -1.75
CA VAL A 21 28.19 3.26 -2.20
C VAL A 21 28.26 3.34 -3.71
N VAL A 22 27.71 2.36 -4.44
CA VAL A 22 27.72 2.35 -5.91
C VAL A 22 26.67 3.28 -6.50
N ARG A 23 25.42 3.21 -6.03
CA ARG A 23 24.30 3.98 -6.60
C ARG A 23 24.33 5.46 -6.23
N PHE A 24 24.90 5.78 -5.08
CA PHE A 24 24.97 7.13 -4.53
C PHE A 24 26.42 7.54 -4.23
N ALA A 25 27.30 7.22 -5.16
CA ALA A 25 28.74 7.52 -5.05
C ALA A 25 29.03 9.03 -4.98
N ASP A 26 28.10 9.88 -5.39
CA ASP A 26 28.14 11.34 -5.30
C ASP A 26 27.89 11.85 -3.86
N ARG A 27 27.42 10.98 -2.95
CA ARG A 27 27.16 11.35 -1.56
C ARG A 27 28.42 11.19 -0.71
N GLU A 28 28.76 12.24 0.02
CA GLU A 28 29.94 12.25 0.92
C GLU A 28 29.78 11.27 2.09
N ARG A 29 28.54 10.95 2.48
CA ARG A 29 28.23 10.06 3.60
C ARG A 29 26.86 9.39 3.48
N HIS A 30 26.70 8.25 4.14
CA HIS A 30 25.47 7.51 4.25
C HIS A 30 25.01 7.45 5.71
N GLN A 31 23.73 7.70 5.95
CA GLN A 31 23.16 7.68 7.29
C GLN A 31 23.09 6.24 7.81
N LEU A 32 23.56 6.05 9.03
CA LEU A 32 23.41 4.83 9.83
C LEU A 32 22.68 5.20 11.14
N PHE A 33 21.99 4.22 11.72
CA PHE A 33 21.33 4.37 13.01
C PHE A 33 21.77 3.25 13.94
N LEU A 34 21.98 3.57 15.20
CA LEU A 34 22.16 2.62 16.30
C LEU A 34 20.87 2.60 17.08
N GLU A 35 20.18 1.47 17.05
CA GLU A 35 18.87 1.30 17.67
C GLU A 35 18.95 0.20 18.74
N PRO A 36 18.48 0.44 19.99
CA PRO A 36 18.33 -0.62 20.96
C PRO A 36 17.43 -1.73 20.41
N GLU A 37 17.92 -2.96 20.36
CA GLU A 37 17.15 -4.10 19.84
C GLU A 37 16.08 -4.57 20.82
N SER A 38 16.29 -4.31 22.11
CA SER A 38 15.38 -4.73 23.17
C SER A 38 15.45 -3.79 24.38
N LEU A 39 14.38 -3.80 25.18
CA LEU A 39 14.35 -3.23 26.52
C LEU A 39 14.96 -4.16 27.60
N TYR A 40 15.30 -5.39 27.24
CA TYR A 40 15.71 -6.44 28.19
C TYR A 40 17.18 -6.83 28.10
N TYR A 41 17.90 -6.35 27.05
CA TYR A 41 19.33 -6.58 26.87
C TYR A 41 19.96 -5.45 26.08
N ASP A 42 21.28 -5.29 26.20
CA ASP A 42 22.03 -4.10 25.74
C ASP A 42 22.54 -4.21 24.29
N ASP A 43 22.00 -5.13 23.48
CA ASP A 43 22.41 -5.26 22.09
C ASP A 43 21.83 -4.11 21.24
N LEU A 44 22.62 -3.62 20.30
CA LEU A 44 22.26 -2.56 19.37
C LEU A 44 22.15 -3.11 17.95
N TYR A 45 21.12 -2.70 17.25
CA TYR A 45 20.98 -2.96 15.83
C TYR A 45 21.62 -1.83 15.04
N LEU A 46 22.59 -2.19 14.18
CA LEU A 46 23.23 -1.25 13.26
C LEU A 46 22.42 -1.16 11.99
N GLN A 47 21.42 -0.28 11.98
CA GLN A 47 20.52 -0.09 10.85
C GLN A 47 21.20 0.70 9.72
N GLY A 48 20.96 0.26 8.50
CA GLY A 48 21.47 0.91 7.30
C GLY A 48 22.84 0.43 6.83
N PHE A 49 23.43 -0.56 7.54
CA PHE A 49 24.74 -1.15 7.22
C PHE A 49 24.64 -2.60 6.78
N SER A 50 23.48 -3.03 6.24
CA SER A 50 23.31 -4.38 5.68
C SER A 50 24.33 -4.65 4.60
N THR A 51 24.94 -5.83 4.62
CA THR A 51 25.99 -6.23 3.69
C THR A 51 25.93 -7.73 3.40
N SER A 52 26.41 -8.14 2.23
CA SER A 52 26.63 -9.54 1.85
C SER A 52 28.10 -9.94 1.88
N MET A 53 28.98 -9.09 2.42
CA MET A 53 30.41 -9.36 2.49
C MET A 53 30.73 -10.49 3.47
N PRO A 54 31.90 -11.17 3.31
CA PRO A 54 32.37 -12.17 4.25
C PRO A 54 32.56 -11.63 5.67
N VAL A 55 32.54 -12.52 6.65
CA VAL A 55 32.57 -12.19 8.10
C VAL A 55 33.78 -11.32 8.49
N ASP A 56 34.96 -11.71 8.01
CA ASP A 56 36.22 -10.98 8.26
C ASP A 56 36.17 -9.54 7.73
N VAL A 57 35.59 -9.35 6.55
CA VAL A 57 35.38 -8.01 5.97
C VAL A 57 34.35 -7.22 6.78
N GLN A 58 33.29 -7.86 7.26
CA GLN A 58 32.28 -7.18 8.09
C GLN A 58 32.88 -6.66 9.40
N GLU A 59 33.81 -7.40 10.02
CA GLU A 59 34.52 -6.94 11.22
C GLU A 59 35.31 -5.67 10.93
N GLU A 60 36.10 -5.67 9.87
CA GLU A 60 36.88 -4.49 9.46
C GLU A 60 35.98 -3.31 9.13
N MET A 61 34.87 -3.55 8.41
CA MET A 61 33.89 -2.52 8.07
C MET A 61 33.27 -1.88 9.32
N VAL A 62 32.82 -2.67 10.29
CA VAL A 62 32.20 -2.15 11.53
C VAL A 62 33.23 -1.40 12.36
N HIS A 63 34.45 -1.95 12.52
CA HIS A 63 35.51 -1.32 13.28
C HIS A 63 36.07 -0.03 12.64
N SER A 64 35.82 0.18 11.35
CA SER A 64 36.14 1.43 10.68
C SER A 64 35.17 2.58 10.99
N LEU A 65 34.03 2.30 11.62
CA LEU A 65 33.05 3.30 12.00
C LEU A 65 33.47 4.00 13.29
N VAL A 66 33.37 5.35 13.29
CA VAL A 66 33.69 6.15 14.47
C VAL A 66 32.80 5.78 15.64
N GLY A 67 33.44 5.39 16.75
CA GLY A 67 32.77 4.96 17.98
C GLY A 67 32.44 3.47 18.04
N LEU A 68 32.74 2.69 16.98
CA LEU A 68 32.54 1.24 16.94
C LEU A 68 33.85 0.46 16.76
N GLU A 69 35.00 1.11 16.99
CA GLU A 69 36.34 0.54 16.79
C GLU A 69 36.58 -0.74 17.61
N HIS A 70 35.84 -0.91 18.71
CA HIS A 70 35.93 -2.05 19.62
C HIS A 70 34.59 -2.77 19.80
N ALA A 71 33.65 -2.58 18.89
CA ALA A 71 32.33 -3.21 18.97
C ALA A 71 32.44 -4.73 18.83
N VAL A 72 31.67 -5.46 19.62
CA VAL A 72 31.54 -6.93 19.50
C VAL A 72 30.33 -7.25 18.66
N ILE A 73 30.55 -7.85 17.50
CA ILE A 73 29.46 -8.26 16.61
C ILE A 73 28.83 -9.54 17.12
N LYS A 74 27.58 -9.47 17.56
CA LYS A 74 26.80 -10.61 18.05
C LYS A 74 26.22 -11.45 16.91
N LYS A 75 25.80 -10.76 15.82
CA LYS A 75 25.19 -11.39 14.66
C LYS A 75 25.63 -10.65 13.39
N TYR A 76 26.24 -11.38 12.49
CA TYR A 76 26.68 -10.84 11.21
C TYR A 76 25.51 -10.64 10.25
N ALA A 77 25.67 -9.68 9.34
CA ALA A 77 24.78 -9.51 8.20
C ALA A 77 24.92 -10.69 7.23
N TYR A 78 23.90 -10.93 6.45
CA TYR A 78 23.84 -12.04 5.51
C TYR A 78 23.12 -11.62 4.22
N ALA A 79 23.51 -12.26 3.11
CA ALA A 79 22.80 -12.10 1.85
C ALA A 79 21.43 -12.76 1.93
N ILE A 80 20.41 -12.07 1.38
CA ILE A 80 19.08 -12.64 1.24
C ILE A 80 18.84 -12.92 -0.25
N GLU A 81 18.57 -14.18 -0.56
CA GLU A 81 18.15 -14.64 -1.87
C GLU A 81 16.76 -15.27 -1.77
N TYR A 82 15.93 -15.02 -2.77
CA TYR A 82 14.58 -15.55 -2.80
C TYR A 82 14.36 -16.37 -4.07
N ASP A 83 13.85 -17.58 -3.87
CA ASP A 83 13.26 -18.32 -4.96
C ASP A 83 11.88 -17.75 -5.29
N ALA A 84 11.60 -17.62 -6.57
CA ALA A 84 10.30 -17.16 -7.05
C ALA A 84 9.86 -17.97 -8.27
N ILE A 85 8.57 -18.25 -8.33
CA ILE A 85 7.95 -18.83 -9.52
C ILE A 85 7.69 -17.72 -10.55
N ASN A 86 7.51 -18.10 -11.81
CA ASN A 86 7.00 -17.16 -12.79
C ASN A 86 5.51 -16.88 -12.51
N PRO A 87 5.12 -15.65 -12.10
CA PRO A 87 3.75 -15.36 -11.71
C PRO A 87 2.73 -15.44 -12.87
N LEU A 88 3.17 -15.49 -14.12
CA LEU A 88 2.32 -15.78 -15.26
C LEU A 88 1.69 -17.19 -15.19
N GLN A 89 2.22 -18.07 -14.31
CA GLN A 89 1.63 -19.39 -14.04
C GLN A 89 0.44 -19.34 -13.06
N LEU A 90 0.09 -18.16 -12.55
CA LEU A 90 -1.04 -17.99 -11.64
C LEU A 90 -2.29 -17.54 -12.39
N ASN A 91 -3.44 -18.00 -11.89
CA ASN A 91 -4.73 -17.43 -12.21
C ASN A 91 -4.96 -16.13 -11.40
N PRO A 92 -5.91 -15.28 -11.80
CA PRO A 92 -6.27 -14.10 -11.01
C PRO A 92 -6.76 -14.40 -9.57
N SER A 93 -7.09 -15.66 -9.28
CA SER A 93 -7.40 -16.16 -7.93
C SER A 93 -6.17 -16.44 -7.09
N LEU A 94 -4.95 -16.34 -7.65
CA LEU A 94 -3.67 -16.81 -7.13
C LEU A 94 -3.54 -18.32 -7.00
N GLU A 95 -4.45 -19.10 -7.59
CA GLU A 95 -4.28 -20.52 -7.80
C GLU A 95 -3.29 -20.76 -8.94
N THR A 96 -2.43 -21.78 -8.82
CA THR A 96 -1.50 -22.13 -9.89
C THR A 96 -2.24 -22.80 -11.06
N LYS A 97 -1.83 -22.51 -12.29
CA LYS A 97 -2.41 -23.13 -13.50
C LYS A 97 -2.00 -24.58 -13.66
N VAL A 98 -0.84 -24.95 -13.14
CA VAL A 98 -0.25 -26.29 -13.32
C VAL A 98 -0.75 -27.27 -12.27
N LEU A 99 -0.80 -26.84 -11.00
CA LEU A 99 -1.24 -27.67 -9.89
C LEU A 99 -2.57 -27.14 -9.35
N LYS A 100 -3.61 -27.95 -9.48
CA LYS A 100 -4.94 -27.60 -8.95
C LYS A 100 -4.90 -27.54 -7.42
N ASN A 101 -5.70 -26.62 -6.85
CA ASN A 101 -5.88 -26.43 -5.42
C ASN A 101 -4.62 -25.94 -4.69
N LEU A 102 -3.59 -25.51 -5.42
CA LEU A 102 -2.41 -24.86 -4.87
C LEU A 102 -2.49 -23.35 -5.10
N PHE A 103 -2.51 -22.60 -4.00
CA PHE A 103 -2.47 -21.14 -3.98
C PHE A 103 -1.14 -20.67 -3.45
N THR A 104 -0.59 -19.62 -4.02
CA THR A 104 0.69 -19.04 -3.58
C THR A 104 0.52 -17.55 -3.28
N ALA A 105 1.29 -17.04 -2.31
CA ALA A 105 1.24 -15.65 -1.91
C ALA A 105 2.59 -15.16 -1.39
N GLY A 106 2.87 -13.87 -1.60
CA GLY A 106 4.08 -13.24 -1.10
C GLY A 106 5.25 -13.33 -2.07
N GLN A 107 6.46 -13.39 -1.52
CA GLN A 107 7.70 -13.32 -2.30
C GLN A 107 7.85 -14.45 -3.33
N ILE A 108 7.27 -15.62 -3.07
CA ILE A 108 7.28 -16.74 -4.03
C ILE A 108 6.67 -16.34 -5.37
N ASN A 109 5.77 -15.35 -5.40
CA ASN A 109 5.15 -14.80 -6.60
C ASN A 109 5.96 -13.62 -7.20
N GLY A 110 7.20 -13.40 -6.76
CA GLY A 110 8.08 -12.36 -7.28
C GLY A 110 7.85 -10.97 -6.69
N THR A 111 7.16 -10.85 -5.55
CA THR A 111 6.99 -9.56 -4.85
C THR A 111 8.00 -9.38 -3.73
N SER A 112 8.28 -8.13 -3.36
CA SER A 112 9.22 -7.78 -2.31
C SER A 112 8.64 -6.70 -1.40
N GLY A 113 7.71 -7.08 -0.53
CA GLY A 113 7.12 -6.18 0.47
C GLY A 113 6.10 -6.87 1.34
N TYR A 114 5.96 -6.39 2.58
CA TYR A 114 5.02 -6.96 3.56
C TYR A 114 3.56 -6.74 3.14
N GLU A 115 3.26 -5.57 2.61
CA GLU A 115 1.92 -5.20 2.15
C GLU A 115 1.50 -6.04 0.95
N GLU A 116 2.42 -6.27 0.01
CA GLU A 116 2.19 -7.14 -1.14
C GLU A 116 1.94 -8.58 -0.70
N ALA A 117 2.70 -9.09 0.27
CA ALA A 117 2.50 -10.43 0.80
C ALA A 117 1.16 -10.57 1.53
N ALA A 118 0.79 -9.58 2.35
CA ALA A 118 -0.49 -9.56 3.07
C ALA A 118 -1.67 -9.50 2.10
N GLY A 119 -1.60 -8.63 1.07
CA GLY A 119 -2.63 -8.51 0.05
C GLY A 119 -2.85 -9.80 -0.75
N GLN A 120 -1.76 -10.46 -1.13
CA GLN A 120 -1.83 -11.76 -1.81
C GLN A 120 -2.36 -12.85 -0.88
N GLY A 121 -1.88 -12.90 0.36
CA GLY A 121 -2.29 -13.90 1.35
C GLY A 121 -3.77 -13.87 1.61
N ILE A 122 -4.38 -12.69 1.76
CA ILE A 122 -5.82 -12.58 1.98
C ILE A 122 -6.62 -13.02 0.74
N ILE A 123 -6.21 -12.68 -0.48
CA ILE A 123 -6.87 -13.10 -1.71
C ILE A 123 -6.74 -14.61 -1.92
N ALA A 124 -5.56 -15.17 -1.74
CA ALA A 124 -5.33 -16.62 -1.84
C ALA A 124 -6.18 -17.39 -0.82
N GLY A 125 -6.21 -16.93 0.44
CA GLY A 125 -7.00 -17.56 1.51
C GLY A 125 -8.51 -17.48 1.25
N ILE A 126 -9.02 -16.32 0.82
CA ILE A 126 -10.42 -16.16 0.42
C ILE A 126 -10.77 -17.13 -0.70
N ASN A 127 -9.96 -17.18 -1.76
CA ASN A 127 -10.26 -18.00 -2.93
C ASN A 127 -10.15 -19.50 -2.65
N ALA A 128 -9.20 -19.92 -1.82
CA ALA A 128 -9.16 -21.29 -1.33
C ALA A 128 -10.41 -21.66 -0.53
N GLY A 129 -10.87 -20.76 0.36
CA GLY A 129 -12.12 -20.97 1.12
C GLY A 129 -13.37 -20.97 0.24
N LEU A 130 -13.44 -20.11 -0.76
CA LEU A 130 -14.55 -20.09 -1.74
C LEU A 130 -14.57 -21.37 -2.60
N MET A 131 -13.40 -21.83 -3.02
CA MET A 131 -13.25 -23.08 -3.77
C MET A 131 -13.78 -24.27 -2.97
N LEU A 132 -13.40 -24.40 -1.69
CA LEU A 132 -13.92 -25.47 -0.81
C LEU A 132 -15.44 -25.44 -0.63
N LYS A 133 -16.04 -24.25 -0.77
CA LYS A 133 -17.49 -24.03 -0.71
C LYS A 133 -18.18 -24.17 -2.08
N GLY A 134 -17.45 -24.53 -3.13
CA GLY A 134 -17.99 -24.60 -4.50
C GLY A 134 -18.44 -23.26 -5.07
N LYS A 135 -17.94 -22.14 -4.53
CA LYS A 135 -18.28 -20.78 -4.95
C LYS A 135 -17.27 -20.25 -5.98
N LYS A 136 -17.72 -19.26 -6.76
CA LYS A 136 -16.83 -18.56 -7.70
C LYS A 136 -15.74 -17.79 -6.95
N PRO A 137 -14.52 -17.70 -7.52
CA PRO A 137 -13.44 -16.93 -6.89
C PRO A 137 -13.74 -15.44 -6.84
N LEU A 138 -13.23 -14.78 -5.81
CA LEU A 138 -13.18 -13.33 -5.70
C LEU A 138 -12.01 -12.79 -6.54
N ILE A 139 -12.32 -12.02 -7.57
CA ILE A 139 -11.35 -11.35 -8.42
C ILE A 139 -11.59 -9.85 -8.31
N LEU A 140 -10.70 -9.16 -7.63
CA LEU A 140 -10.74 -7.70 -7.53
C LEU A 140 -10.14 -7.07 -8.80
N LYS A 141 -10.85 -6.09 -9.35
CA LYS A 141 -10.42 -5.38 -10.56
C LYS A 141 -9.45 -4.24 -10.21
N ARG A 142 -8.72 -3.77 -11.21
CA ARG A 142 -7.75 -2.67 -11.10
C ARG A 142 -8.37 -1.34 -10.64
N ASN A 143 -9.64 -1.09 -10.98
CA ASN A 143 -10.38 0.09 -10.54
C ASN A 143 -11.09 -0.08 -9.18
N GLU A 144 -11.01 -1.26 -8.58
CA GLU A 144 -11.65 -1.56 -7.29
C GLU A 144 -10.66 -1.52 -6.12
N SER A 145 -9.40 -1.95 -6.36
CA SER A 145 -8.40 -1.99 -5.29
C SER A 145 -6.97 -2.00 -5.79
N TYR A 146 -6.04 -1.55 -4.93
CA TYR A 146 -4.61 -1.74 -5.16
C TYR A 146 -4.22 -3.23 -5.17
N ILE A 147 -4.91 -4.09 -4.40
CA ILE A 147 -4.71 -5.54 -4.47
C ILE A 147 -5.09 -6.06 -5.87
N GLY A 148 -6.16 -5.53 -6.47
CA GLY A 148 -6.54 -5.83 -7.85
C GLY A 148 -5.45 -5.43 -8.85
N VAL A 149 -4.84 -4.25 -8.70
CA VAL A 149 -3.71 -3.82 -9.52
C VAL A 149 -2.52 -4.77 -9.35
N LEU A 150 -2.18 -5.11 -8.10
CA LEU A 150 -1.09 -6.02 -7.77
C LEU A 150 -1.26 -7.38 -8.45
N VAL A 151 -2.40 -8.03 -8.21
CA VAL A 151 -2.67 -9.37 -8.74
C VAL A 151 -2.70 -9.36 -10.26
N ASP A 152 -3.38 -8.38 -10.86
CA ASP A 152 -3.45 -8.26 -12.33
C ASP A 152 -2.06 -8.06 -12.95
N ASP A 153 -1.21 -7.17 -12.39
CA ASP A 153 0.15 -6.99 -12.88
C ASP A 153 0.97 -8.29 -12.81
N LEU A 154 0.86 -9.04 -11.70
CA LEU A 154 1.58 -10.31 -11.54
C LEU A 154 1.17 -11.34 -12.59
N VAL A 155 -0.13 -11.57 -12.76
CA VAL A 155 -0.64 -12.68 -13.59
C VAL A 155 -0.71 -12.38 -15.09
N THR A 156 -0.61 -11.08 -15.47
CA THR A 156 -0.68 -10.65 -16.87
C THR A 156 0.65 -10.15 -17.44
N LYS A 157 1.45 -9.44 -16.62
CA LYS A 157 2.72 -8.85 -17.05
C LYS A 157 3.93 -9.66 -16.57
N GLY A 158 3.77 -10.41 -15.48
CA GLY A 158 4.88 -11.06 -14.81
C GLY A 158 5.85 -10.07 -14.15
N THR A 159 6.98 -10.60 -13.66
CA THR A 159 8.03 -9.79 -13.04
C THR A 159 9.40 -10.19 -13.55
N LYS A 160 10.25 -9.21 -13.81
CA LYS A 160 11.68 -9.42 -14.10
C LYS A 160 12.58 -8.99 -12.94
N GLU A 161 12.04 -8.24 -12.01
CA GLU A 161 12.68 -7.73 -10.80
C GLU A 161 11.67 -7.81 -9.65
N PRO A 162 12.11 -7.77 -8.38
CA PRO A 162 11.20 -7.80 -7.24
C PRO A 162 10.12 -6.73 -7.35
N TYR A 163 8.86 -7.18 -7.46
CA TYR A 163 7.72 -6.28 -7.67
C TYR A 163 7.39 -5.52 -6.38
N ARG A 164 7.17 -4.22 -6.53
CA ARG A 164 6.59 -3.35 -5.49
C ARG A 164 5.40 -2.59 -6.07
N LEU A 165 4.34 -2.53 -5.26
CA LEU A 165 3.12 -1.82 -5.61
C LEU A 165 3.27 -0.32 -5.33
N LEU A 166 3.59 0.42 -6.37
CA LEU A 166 3.66 1.88 -6.33
C LEU A 166 2.35 2.49 -6.81
N THR A 167 2.00 3.67 -6.28
CA THR A 167 0.79 4.40 -6.71
C THR A 167 0.80 4.73 -8.20
N SER A 168 1.99 4.88 -8.80
CA SER A 168 2.16 5.11 -10.24
C SER A 168 1.72 3.93 -11.12
N ARG A 169 1.57 2.72 -10.54
CA ARG A 169 1.07 1.54 -11.26
C ARG A 169 -0.45 1.50 -11.40
N ALA A 170 -1.16 2.32 -10.63
CA ALA A 170 -2.61 2.36 -10.61
C ALA A 170 -3.15 3.49 -11.51
N GLU A 171 -3.88 3.14 -12.55
CA GLU A 171 -4.55 4.06 -13.46
C GLU A 171 -5.63 4.86 -12.74
N PHE A 172 -6.32 4.21 -11.78
CA PHE A 172 -7.45 4.76 -11.04
C PHE A 172 -7.05 5.29 -9.66
N ARG A 173 -5.80 5.74 -9.47
CA ARG A 173 -5.27 6.16 -8.15
C ARG A 173 -6.08 7.26 -7.46
N LEU A 174 -6.79 8.10 -8.21
CA LEU A 174 -7.67 9.11 -7.64
C LEU A 174 -8.96 8.53 -7.04
N ILE A 175 -9.36 7.32 -7.45
CA ILE A 175 -10.48 6.57 -6.90
C ILE A 175 -10.01 5.65 -5.77
N LEU A 176 -8.83 5.04 -5.93
CA LEU A 176 -8.27 4.06 -4.99
C LEU A 176 -7.61 4.74 -3.79
N ARG A 177 -8.39 5.41 -2.96
CA ARG A 177 -7.88 6.08 -1.76
C ARG A 177 -8.13 5.23 -0.51
N HIS A 178 -7.30 5.45 0.53
CA HIS A 178 -7.46 4.76 1.81
C HIS A 178 -8.74 5.19 2.55
N ASP A 179 -9.15 6.47 2.41
CA ASP A 179 -10.32 7.05 3.07
C ASP A 179 -11.66 6.49 2.59
N ASN A 180 -11.70 5.88 1.39
CA ASN A 180 -12.91 5.26 0.82
C ASN A 180 -12.77 3.75 0.61
N ALA A 181 -11.76 3.11 1.17
CA ALA A 181 -11.52 1.68 1.00
C ALA A 181 -12.68 0.82 1.55
N ASP A 182 -13.29 1.25 2.65
CA ASP A 182 -14.45 0.59 3.24
C ASP A 182 -15.66 0.60 2.29
N LEU A 183 -15.92 1.72 1.62
CA LEU A 183 -17.01 1.86 0.64
C LEU A 183 -16.80 0.95 -0.58
N ARG A 184 -15.56 0.72 -1.00
CA ARG A 184 -15.24 -0.09 -2.16
C ARG A 184 -15.17 -1.60 -1.85
N LEU A 185 -14.67 -2.00 -0.68
CA LEU A 185 -14.23 -3.37 -0.42
C LEU A 185 -14.99 -4.09 0.69
N ARG A 186 -15.62 -3.38 1.65
CA ARG A 186 -16.28 -4.02 2.80
C ARG A 186 -17.43 -4.94 2.39
N LYS A 187 -18.14 -4.63 1.30
CA LYS A 187 -19.16 -5.49 0.74
C LYS A 187 -18.60 -6.87 0.36
N TYR A 188 -17.46 -6.90 -0.34
CA TYR A 188 -16.79 -8.16 -0.68
C TYR A 188 -16.38 -8.93 0.59
N GLY A 189 -15.85 -8.23 1.60
CA GLY A 189 -15.51 -8.85 2.89
C GLY A 189 -16.72 -9.48 3.57
N TYR A 190 -17.89 -8.86 3.50
CA TYR A 190 -19.15 -9.41 4.01
C TYR A 190 -19.62 -10.62 3.21
N GLU A 191 -19.64 -10.54 1.88
CA GLU A 191 -20.06 -11.63 0.98
C GLU A 191 -19.22 -12.92 1.16
N VAL A 192 -17.93 -12.78 1.48
CA VAL A 192 -17.04 -13.92 1.74
C VAL A 192 -17.01 -14.37 3.20
N GLY A 193 -17.70 -13.65 4.10
CA GLY A 193 -17.86 -14.01 5.52
C GLY A 193 -16.70 -13.54 6.42
N LEU A 194 -15.91 -12.55 6.01
CA LEU A 194 -14.85 -11.93 6.83
C LEU A 194 -15.33 -10.72 7.62
N ILE A 195 -16.47 -10.16 7.28
CA ILE A 195 -17.09 -9.00 7.94
C ILE A 195 -18.43 -9.46 8.52
N ASP A 196 -18.67 -9.14 9.78
CA ASP A 196 -19.91 -9.41 10.47
C ASP A 196 -21.04 -8.41 10.12
N ASP A 197 -22.28 -8.74 10.52
CA ASP A 197 -23.45 -7.91 10.26
C ASP A 197 -23.34 -6.51 10.88
N GLU A 198 -22.76 -6.37 12.07
CA GLU A 198 -22.60 -5.08 12.72
C GLU A 198 -21.73 -4.14 11.89
N ARG A 199 -20.57 -4.62 11.46
CA ARG A 199 -19.64 -3.84 10.61
C ARG A 199 -20.23 -3.53 9.25
N TYR A 200 -20.99 -4.46 8.68
CA TYR A 200 -21.65 -4.25 7.39
C TYR A 200 -22.80 -3.23 7.51
N ASN A 201 -23.61 -3.30 8.57
CA ASN A 201 -24.66 -2.33 8.81
C ASN A 201 -24.11 -0.90 9.04
N LYS A 202 -22.96 -0.75 9.71
CA LYS A 202 -22.26 0.55 9.81
C LYS A 202 -21.90 1.11 8.43
N LEU A 203 -21.50 0.25 7.49
CA LEU A 203 -21.25 0.68 6.11
C LEU A 203 -22.52 1.18 5.43
N LEU A 204 -23.62 0.44 5.52
CA LEU A 204 -24.89 0.81 4.91
C LEU A 204 -25.43 2.14 5.44
N VAL A 205 -25.30 2.38 6.74
CA VAL A 205 -25.66 3.66 7.37
C VAL A 205 -24.79 4.79 6.80
N LYS A 206 -23.48 4.59 6.71
CA LYS A 206 -22.55 5.57 6.12
C LYS A 206 -22.87 5.87 4.66
N GLU A 207 -23.12 4.85 3.84
CA GLU A 207 -23.49 5.01 2.43
C GLU A 207 -24.79 5.79 2.28
N LYS A 208 -25.80 5.46 3.08
CA LYS A 208 -27.08 6.18 3.09
C LYS A 208 -26.90 7.65 3.45
N ALA A 209 -26.14 7.94 4.51
CA ALA A 209 -25.87 9.32 4.94
C ALA A 209 -25.15 10.13 3.86
N ILE A 210 -24.13 9.53 3.20
CA ILE A 210 -23.40 10.17 2.09
C ILE A 210 -24.36 10.49 0.93
N ASN A 211 -25.19 9.53 0.52
CA ASN A 211 -26.11 9.70 -0.60
C ASN A 211 -27.17 10.77 -0.29
N THR A 212 -27.75 10.74 0.93
CA THR A 212 -28.70 11.76 1.37
C THR A 212 -28.08 13.15 1.32
N LEU A 213 -26.88 13.32 1.89
CA LEU A 213 -26.17 14.62 1.85
C LEU A 213 -25.86 15.07 0.42
N LEU A 214 -25.43 14.17 -0.45
CA LEU A 214 -25.16 14.49 -1.85
C LEU A 214 -26.42 14.96 -2.59
N ASP A 215 -27.55 14.33 -2.32
CA ASP A 215 -28.83 14.73 -2.93
C ASP A 215 -29.31 16.08 -2.39
N GLU A 216 -29.18 16.34 -1.10
CA GLU A 216 -29.46 17.66 -0.51
C GLU A 216 -28.58 18.75 -1.15
N LEU A 217 -27.27 18.53 -1.22
CA LEU A 217 -26.33 19.46 -1.81
C LEU A 217 -26.62 19.76 -3.30
N LYS A 218 -27.12 18.80 -4.06
CA LYS A 218 -27.51 18.99 -5.47
C LYS A 218 -28.81 19.77 -5.61
N ASN A 219 -29.76 19.56 -4.72
CA ASN A 219 -31.09 20.14 -4.79
C ASN A 219 -31.14 21.57 -4.21
N VAL A 220 -30.33 21.87 -3.21
CA VAL A 220 -30.27 23.21 -2.61
C VAL A 220 -29.51 24.16 -3.54
N ARG A 221 -30.22 25.19 -4.01
CA ARG A 221 -29.65 26.25 -4.83
C ARG A 221 -29.51 27.53 -4.04
N VAL A 222 -28.37 28.18 -4.21
CA VAL A 222 -28.06 29.47 -3.59
C VAL A 222 -27.74 30.51 -4.66
N SER A 223 -28.11 31.73 -4.38
CA SER A 223 -27.83 32.89 -5.20
C SER A 223 -27.07 33.92 -4.38
N LYS A 224 -26.67 35.03 -5.02
CA LYS A 224 -26.03 36.17 -4.32
C LYS A 224 -26.81 36.66 -3.09
N ASN A 225 -28.15 36.55 -3.12
CA ASN A 225 -29.03 37.04 -2.06
C ASN A 225 -29.38 35.94 -0.99
N THR A 226 -29.17 34.68 -1.30
CA THR A 226 -29.48 33.53 -0.44
C THR A 226 -28.23 32.76 -0.02
N LEU A 227 -27.05 33.35 -0.24
CA LEU A 227 -25.79 32.71 0.11
C LEU A 227 -25.63 32.66 1.62
N PRO A 228 -25.27 31.50 2.17
CA PRO A 228 -24.95 31.36 3.59
C PRO A 228 -23.85 32.33 4.02
N GLU A 229 -23.93 32.85 5.26
CA GLU A 229 -22.96 33.79 5.80
C GLU A 229 -21.52 33.26 5.73
N ALA A 230 -21.35 31.96 6.05
CA ALA A 230 -20.06 31.26 5.96
C ALA A 230 -19.43 31.25 4.54
N LEU A 231 -20.23 31.58 3.51
CA LEU A 231 -19.81 31.66 2.11
C LEU A 231 -19.89 33.10 1.55
N SER A 232 -20.08 34.10 2.41
CA SER A 232 -20.25 35.51 2.00
C SER A 232 -19.10 36.04 1.14
N TYR A 233 -17.87 35.51 1.31
CA TYR A 233 -16.72 35.84 0.50
C TYR A 233 -16.85 35.47 -1.00
N LEU A 234 -17.81 34.60 -1.34
CA LEU A 234 -18.10 34.23 -2.73
C LEU A 234 -19.12 35.15 -3.41
N LYS A 235 -19.74 36.09 -2.67
CA LYS A 235 -20.89 36.90 -3.09
C LYS A 235 -20.66 37.60 -4.44
N ASP A 236 -19.48 38.14 -4.65
CA ASP A 236 -19.16 38.90 -5.86
C ASP A 236 -18.77 38.01 -7.06
N SER A 237 -18.42 36.74 -6.80
CA SER A 237 -18.07 35.76 -7.81
C SER A 237 -19.30 34.96 -8.35
N LEU A 238 -20.49 35.17 -7.78
CA LEU A 238 -21.70 34.46 -8.15
C LEU A 238 -22.59 35.33 -9.05
N SER A 239 -22.74 34.93 -10.31
CA SER A 239 -23.58 35.60 -11.29
C SER A 239 -24.99 35.00 -11.41
N THR A 240 -25.13 33.70 -11.13
CA THR A 240 -26.39 32.92 -11.23
C THR A 240 -26.55 32.02 -10.03
N GLY A 241 -27.72 31.34 -9.90
CA GLY A 241 -27.92 30.33 -8.83
C GLY A 241 -27.05 29.09 -9.05
N TYR A 242 -26.32 28.72 -8.02
CA TYR A 242 -25.48 27.50 -7.99
C TYR A 242 -26.06 26.49 -7.03
N SER A 243 -25.91 25.19 -7.30
CA SER A 243 -26.12 24.18 -6.28
C SER A 243 -25.02 24.23 -5.23
N LEU A 244 -25.30 23.85 -3.98
CA LEU A 244 -24.25 23.71 -2.97
C LEU A 244 -23.18 22.69 -3.40
N TYR A 245 -23.58 21.66 -4.14
CA TYR A 245 -22.69 20.69 -4.76
C TYR A 245 -21.69 21.31 -5.73
N ASP A 246 -22.14 22.26 -6.58
CA ASP A 246 -21.24 22.94 -7.52
C ASP A 246 -20.31 23.93 -6.82
N LEU A 247 -20.74 24.53 -5.74
CA LEU A 247 -19.87 25.37 -4.91
C LEU A 247 -18.77 24.55 -4.23
N LEU A 248 -19.07 23.32 -3.75
CA LEU A 248 -18.06 22.44 -3.17
C LEU A 248 -16.95 21.99 -4.13
N LYS A 249 -17.12 22.15 -5.43
CA LYS A 249 -16.05 21.88 -6.41
C LYS A 249 -14.98 22.98 -6.43
N ARG A 250 -15.22 24.11 -5.79
CA ARG A 250 -14.27 25.23 -5.72
C ARG A 250 -13.27 24.95 -4.59
N PRO A 251 -11.96 25.11 -4.84
CA PRO A 251 -10.92 24.81 -3.84
C PRO A 251 -11.05 25.58 -2.52
N GLU A 252 -11.59 26.79 -2.59
CA GLU A 252 -11.79 27.66 -1.43
C GLU A 252 -12.99 27.29 -0.57
N VAL A 253 -13.91 26.44 -1.05
CA VAL A 253 -15.14 26.07 -0.34
C VAL A 253 -14.94 24.78 0.44
N LYS A 254 -15.09 24.88 1.77
CA LYS A 254 -15.03 23.71 2.66
C LYS A 254 -16.44 23.17 2.91
N ILE A 255 -16.54 21.83 3.02
CA ILE A 255 -17.83 21.16 3.27
C ILE A 255 -18.53 21.67 4.53
N ILE A 256 -17.78 22.02 5.57
CA ILE A 256 -18.32 22.55 6.83
C ILE A 256 -19.08 23.88 6.64
N ALA A 257 -18.62 24.74 5.72
CA ALA A 257 -19.28 26.00 5.42
C ALA A 257 -20.62 25.80 4.67
N VAL A 258 -20.80 24.64 4.05
CA VAL A 258 -21.99 24.27 3.27
C VAL A 258 -22.96 23.45 4.11
N SER A 259 -22.47 22.57 4.99
CA SER A 259 -23.30 21.72 5.85
C SER A 259 -23.93 22.47 7.04
N TYR A 260 -23.28 23.50 7.56
CA TYR A 260 -23.80 24.31 8.68
C TYR A 260 -25.13 25.02 8.39
N THR A 261 -25.51 25.12 7.13
CA THR A 261 -26.70 25.86 6.71
C THR A 261 -27.96 25.02 6.62
N HIS A 262 -27.89 23.70 6.79
CA HIS A 262 -29.02 22.79 6.60
C HIS A 262 -29.13 21.67 7.67
N LEU A 263 -28.25 21.64 8.67
CA LEU A 263 -28.26 20.64 9.75
C LEU A 263 -28.74 21.21 11.10
N THR A 264 -29.32 22.41 11.10
CA THR A 264 -30.03 22.97 12.28
C THR A 264 -31.51 22.78 12.17
#